data_ced2d79f47b84659353a0e735d6374f0
#
_entry.id   ced2d79f47b84659353a0e735d6374f0
#
_cell.length_a   1.000
_cell.length_b   1.000
_cell.length_c   1.000
_cell.angle_alpha   90.00
_cell.angle_beta   90.00
_cell.angle_gamma   90.00
#
_symmetry.space_group_name_H-M   'P 1'
#
loop_
_entity.id
_entity.type
_entity.pdbx_description
1 polymer ?
#
loop_
_entity_poly.entity_id
_entity_poly.type
_entity_poly.pdbx_seq_one_letter_code
_entity_poly.pdbx_strand_id
1 'polypeptide(L)'
;SENQLPPVIFEQDPNLTNLIGNIEYENHKGVYSTDIGFIKSGSLIKANGGCLIIRMNSLISNPLAYQNLKKSLLTEEVDVTCSSNHYEIISLNTLKPEPVPIKTKIILIGDYETYDLLYNYDEDFRKLFTIKAECNPIQDIDNDLKNSLVFEINKVCSENNFKSLTKGAIREVAKILSKKVESRKKIYYDKYEIKKLLILASNKVEAENRDEINENDIICVGYTKDIMEKEILNHYTEKKMLIEVTNSKIGQVNGLSVIDTGYFSFGKPIKITCCCYKGSGNIIDVQQESNLSGSIHSKSINILKGYISTINGGFSRLPVDFHLSFEQIYGKIDGDSASVAEIMCMLSALSKIPLKQNIALTGSVNQFGEVQPIGGVNDKIEGFFAACKVIDEVKGKGVLIPLSNADDLVLNEEVEQEIKNGNFHIYTMTSIDDAIGVLMGDSDENMETLMLSINKELKKYNSRK
;
A
#
# COMPACT_ATOMS: atom_id res chain seq x y z
N SER A 1 -25.18 49.12 -4.55
CA SER A 1 -24.93 47.77 -4.06
C SER A 1 -23.84 47.13 -4.93
N GLU A 2 -22.62 47.14 -4.44
CA GLU A 2 -21.51 46.40 -5.06
C GLU A 2 -21.84 44.92 -5.05
N ASN A 3 -21.68 44.25 -6.19
CA ASN A 3 -21.77 42.79 -6.30
C ASN A 3 -20.67 42.15 -5.48
N GLN A 4 -20.83 42.03 -4.17
CA GLN A 4 -19.93 41.26 -3.34
C GLN A 4 -20.18 39.78 -3.61
N LEU A 5 -19.11 39.07 -4.02
CA LEU A 5 -19.14 37.62 -4.15
C LEU A 5 -19.47 36.99 -2.79
N PRO A 6 -20.19 35.85 -2.76
CA PRO A 6 -20.48 35.15 -1.52
C PRO A 6 -19.19 34.85 -0.75
N PRO A 7 -19.17 35.01 0.59
CA PRO A 7 -17.96 34.74 1.38
C PRO A 7 -17.59 33.26 1.32
N VAL A 8 -16.30 32.99 1.13
CA VAL A 8 -15.74 31.63 1.23
C VAL A 8 -14.67 31.65 2.31
N ILE A 9 -14.90 30.93 3.39
CA ILE A 9 -14.02 30.91 4.56
C ILE A 9 -13.49 29.51 4.75
N PHE A 10 -12.17 29.38 4.92
CA PHE A 10 -11.52 28.14 5.34
C PHE A 10 -11.12 28.26 6.83
N GLU A 11 -11.82 27.51 7.70
CA GLU A 11 -11.53 27.48 9.12
C GLU A 11 -10.45 26.41 9.40
N GLN A 12 -9.29 26.88 9.84
CA GLN A 12 -8.16 26.00 10.08
C GLN A 12 -8.16 25.38 11.49
N ASP A 13 -8.67 26.14 12.49
CA ASP A 13 -8.79 25.72 13.88
C ASP A 13 -10.23 25.83 14.34
N PRO A 14 -11.09 24.82 14.03
CA PRO A 14 -12.51 24.86 14.30
C PRO A 14 -12.83 24.54 15.76
N ASN A 15 -12.26 25.29 16.69
CA ASN A 15 -12.67 25.28 18.08
C ASN A 15 -14.01 26.05 18.27
N LEU A 16 -14.64 25.90 19.41
CA LEU A 16 -15.95 26.49 19.67
C LEU A 16 -15.95 28.01 19.47
N THR A 17 -14.93 28.71 19.99
CA THR A 17 -14.79 30.16 19.90
C THR A 17 -14.61 30.65 18.46
N ASN A 18 -13.73 29.98 17.72
CA ASN A 18 -13.45 30.36 16.33
C ASN A 18 -14.65 30.07 15.41
N LEU A 19 -15.35 28.97 15.65
CA LEU A 19 -16.44 28.52 14.81
C LEU A 19 -17.74 29.28 15.05
N ILE A 20 -18.14 29.41 16.32
CA ILE A 20 -19.41 30.00 16.74
C ILE A 20 -19.24 31.49 17.05
N GLY A 21 -18.11 31.85 17.67
CA GLY A 21 -17.86 33.18 18.22
C GLY A 21 -17.84 33.16 19.76
N ASN A 22 -17.58 34.30 20.35
CA ASN A 22 -17.58 34.47 21.80
C ASN A 22 -17.93 35.90 22.20
N ILE A 23 -18.21 36.10 23.49
CA ILE A 23 -18.36 37.39 24.11
C ILE A 23 -17.17 37.60 25.04
N GLU A 24 -16.38 38.63 24.77
CA GLU A 24 -15.20 38.97 25.58
C GLU A 24 -15.62 39.85 26.78
N TYR A 25 -14.83 39.84 27.84
CA TYR A 25 -15.06 40.59 29.06
C TYR A 25 -13.78 41.37 29.45
N GLU A 26 -13.99 42.64 29.84
CA GLU A 26 -12.96 43.43 30.46
C GLU A 26 -13.03 43.30 31.99
N ASN A 27 -11.86 43.21 32.64
CA ASN A 27 -11.74 43.17 34.07
C ASN A 27 -11.28 44.54 34.60
N HIS A 28 -12.18 45.28 35.20
CA HIS A 28 -11.85 46.52 35.90
C HIS A 28 -11.87 46.29 37.40
N LYS A 29 -10.68 46.16 38.02
CA LYS A 29 -10.49 46.01 39.46
C LYS A 29 -11.33 44.89 40.10
N GLY A 30 -11.44 43.73 39.38
CA GLY A 30 -12.19 42.58 39.88
C GLY A 30 -13.66 42.56 39.45
N VAL A 31 -14.15 43.56 38.76
CA VAL A 31 -15.48 43.58 38.17
C VAL A 31 -15.38 43.27 36.66
N TYR A 32 -16.02 42.20 36.22
CA TYR A 32 -16.12 41.86 34.79
C TYR A 32 -17.30 42.60 34.15
N SER A 33 -17.01 43.33 33.07
CA SER A 33 -18.02 44.01 32.26
C SER A 33 -17.84 43.64 30.80
N THR A 34 -18.91 43.70 30.06
CA THR A 34 -18.94 43.49 28.60
C THR A 34 -19.83 44.48 27.93
N ASP A 35 -19.59 44.78 26.66
CA ASP A 35 -20.36 45.65 25.82
C ASP A 35 -20.58 45.00 24.44
N ILE A 36 -21.45 45.55 23.62
CA ILE A 36 -21.75 45.10 22.25
C ILE A 36 -20.47 45.01 21.40
N GLY A 37 -19.50 45.90 21.63
CA GLY A 37 -18.22 45.91 20.93
C GLY A 37 -17.34 44.68 21.22
N PHE A 38 -17.62 43.91 22.29
CA PHE A 38 -16.87 42.73 22.68
C PHE A 38 -17.45 41.42 22.16
N ILE A 39 -18.55 41.50 21.37
CA ILE A 39 -19.11 40.33 20.68
C ILE A 39 -18.24 40.01 19.45
N LYS A 40 -17.61 38.84 19.43
CA LYS A 40 -16.79 38.36 18.32
C LYS A 40 -17.55 37.28 17.54
N SER A 41 -17.85 37.58 16.26
CA SER A 41 -18.50 36.60 15.38
C SER A 41 -17.54 35.49 14.97
N GLY A 42 -18.00 34.23 15.02
CA GLY A 42 -17.25 33.07 14.53
C GLY A 42 -17.28 32.92 13.01
N SER A 43 -16.54 31.95 12.51
CA SER A 43 -16.42 31.68 11.07
C SER A 43 -17.74 31.24 10.45
N LEU A 44 -18.63 30.60 11.20
CA LEU A 44 -19.97 30.20 10.72
C LEU A 44 -20.85 31.42 10.39
N ILE A 45 -20.82 32.46 11.22
CA ILE A 45 -21.55 33.74 10.96
C ILE A 45 -20.86 34.53 9.84
N LYS A 46 -19.50 34.57 9.86
CA LYS A 46 -18.75 35.28 8.78
C LYS A 46 -18.97 34.68 7.40
N ALA A 47 -19.25 33.37 7.31
CA ALA A 47 -19.52 32.65 6.08
C ALA A 47 -21.01 32.71 5.68
N ASN A 48 -21.86 33.44 6.41
CA ASN A 48 -23.29 33.50 6.14
C ASN A 48 -23.59 34.04 4.71
N GLY A 49 -24.47 33.36 4.00
CA GLY A 49 -24.76 33.58 2.59
C GLY A 49 -23.71 33.01 1.62
N GLY A 50 -22.69 32.31 2.13
CA GLY A 50 -21.61 31.73 1.34
C GLY A 50 -21.25 30.29 1.73
N CYS A 51 -19.95 30.02 1.87
CA CYS A 51 -19.42 28.70 2.13
C CYS A 51 -18.38 28.70 3.26
N LEU A 52 -18.47 27.73 4.16
CA LEU A 52 -17.49 27.47 5.19
C LEU A 52 -16.84 26.10 4.93
N ILE A 53 -15.52 26.08 4.81
CA ILE A 53 -14.72 24.88 4.58
C ILE A 53 -14.01 24.54 5.88
N ILE A 54 -14.12 23.28 6.33
CA ILE A 54 -13.55 22.81 7.60
C ILE A 54 -12.86 21.46 7.38
N ARG A 55 -11.72 21.23 8.02
CA ARG A 55 -11.12 19.89 8.10
C ARG A 55 -11.86 19.03 9.13
N MET A 56 -12.36 17.89 8.69
CA MET A 56 -13.18 17.00 9.50
C MET A 56 -12.45 16.50 10.75
N ASN A 57 -11.19 16.07 10.60
CA ASN A 57 -10.38 15.58 11.73
C ASN A 57 -10.14 16.65 12.79
N SER A 58 -9.89 17.91 12.37
CA SER A 58 -9.74 19.04 13.30
C SER A 58 -11.04 19.35 14.03
N LEU A 59 -12.18 19.24 13.35
CA LEU A 59 -13.50 19.48 13.94
C LEU A 59 -13.88 18.42 14.96
N ILE A 60 -13.65 17.12 14.66
CA ILE A 60 -13.97 16.00 15.55
C ILE A 60 -13.09 16.03 16.81
N SER A 61 -11.85 16.51 16.69
CA SER A 61 -10.96 16.72 17.85
C SER A 61 -11.50 17.78 18.83
N ASN A 62 -12.54 18.54 18.43
CA ASN A 62 -13.25 19.51 19.24
C ASN A 62 -14.74 19.15 19.38
N PRO A 63 -15.11 18.17 20.24
CA PRO A 63 -16.47 17.64 20.30
C PRO A 63 -17.57 18.68 20.53
N LEU A 64 -17.30 19.71 21.35
CA LEU A 64 -18.25 20.81 21.59
C LEU A 64 -18.47 21.67 20.35
N ALA A 65 -17.41 21.95 19.58
CA ALA A 65 -17.54 22.69 18.33
C ALA A 65 -18.36 21.89 17.32
N TYR A 66 -18.10 20.59 17.19
CA TYR A 66 -18.86 19.71 16.31
C TYR A 66 -20.35 19.61 16.69
N GLN A 67 -20.66 19.44 18.00
CA GLN A 67 -22.04 19.42 18.47
C GLN A 67 -22.78 20.74 18.21
N ASN A 68 -22.11 21.88 18.46
CA ASN A 68 -22.71 23.19 18.20
C ASN A 68 -22.86 23.48 16.71
N LEU A 69 -21.94 23.03 15.86
CA LEU A 69 -22.11 23.10 14.40
C LEU A 69 -23.37 22.34 13.96
N LYS A 70 -23.54 21.09 14.39
CA LYS A 70 -24.75 20.29 14.09
C LYS A 70 -26.02 20.98 14.57
N LYS A 71 -26.02 21.47 15.84
CA LYS A 71 -27.14 22.21 16.39
C LYS A 71 -27.49 23.43 15.51
N SER A 72 -26.49 24.25 15.17
CA SER A 72 -26.71 25.46 14.37
C SER A 72 -27.21 25.14 12.97
N LEU A 73 -26.78 24.04 12.34
CA LEU A 73 -27.29 23.62 11.04
C LEU A 73 -28.71 23.05 11.10
N LEU A 74 -29.09 22.41 12.19
CA LEU A 74 -30.44 21.87 12.39
C LEU A 74 -31.45 22.96 12.72
N THR A 75 -31.03 24.00 13.47
CA THR A 75 -31.91 25.14 13.84
C THR A 75 -31.86 26.29 12.83
N GLU A 76 -30.91 26.26 11.90
CA GLU A 76 -30.58 27.35 10.97
C GLU A 76 -30.21 28.67 11.68
N GLU A 77 -29.73 28.59 12.93
CA GLU A 77 -29.35 29.72 13.77
C GLU A 77 -28.07 29.46 14.54
N VAL A 78 -27.30 30.52 14.77
CA VAL A 78 -26.10 30.51 15.61
C VAL A 78 -26.33 31.29 16.89
N ASP A 79 -26.16 30.61 18.02
CA ASP A 79 -26.22 31.22 19.35
C ASP A 79 -24.81 31.40 19.90
N VAL A 80 -24.31 32.61 19.91
CA VAL A 80 -22.95 32.98 20.37
C VAL A 80 -22.79 32.77 21.89
N THR A 81 -23.88 32.74 22.66
CA THR A 81 -23.83 32.55 24.12
C THR A 81 -23.38 31.17 24.52
N CYS A 82 -23.50 30.15 23.65
CA CYS A 82 -23.07 28.78 23.93
C CYS A 82 -21.58 28.64 24.25
N SER A 83 -20.72 29.56 23.80
CA SER A 83 -19.28 29.50 24.06
C SER A 83 -18.85 30.08 25.40
N SER A 84 -19.72 30.84 26.06
CA SER A 84 -19.42 31.48 27.36
C SER A 84 -19.68 30.58 28.57
N ASN A 85 -20.34 29.43 28.40
CA ASN A 85 -20.72 28.54 29.51
C ASN A 85 -19.57 27.72 30.14
N HIS A 86 -18.35 27.87 29.69
CA HIS A 86 -17.18 27.21 30.32
C HIS A 86 -16.69 27.88 31.61
N TYR A 87 -17.21 29.05 31.97
CA TYR A 87 -16.88 29.76 33.22
C TYR A 87 -18.07 29.72 34.22
N GLU A 88 -18.56 28.51 34.51
CA GLU A 88 -19.68 28.29 35.45
C GLU A 88 -19.42 28.77 36.91
N ILE A 89 -18.25 29.32 37.21
CA ILE A 89 -17.88 29.68 38.59
C ILE A 89 -18.26 31.11 38.95
N ILE A 90 -18.59 31.98 37.96
CA ILE A 90 -18.94 33.38 38.25
C ILE A 90 -20.30 33.68 37.59
N SER A 91 -21.33 33.97 38.43
CA SER A 91 -22.61 34.46 37.95
C SER A 91 -22.44 35.87 37.38
N LEU A 92 -22.04 35.94 36.11
CA LEU A 92 -21.93 37.17 35.36
C LEU A 92 -23.30 37.51 34.77
N ASN A 93 -23.73 38.76 34.93
CA ASN A 93 -24.81 39.30 34.11
C ASN A 93 -24.32 39.40 32.68
N THR A 94 -24.52 38.35 31.88
CA THR A 94 -24.03 38.24 30.53
C THR A 94 -24.99 38.89 29.55
N LEU A 95 -24.44 39.57 28.53
CA LEU A 95 -25.19 39.91 27.35
C LEU A 95 -25.72 38.61 26.71
N LYS A 96 -27.01 38.60 26.34
CA LYS A 96 -27.65 37.50 25.61
C LYS A 96 -28.10 38.04 24.27
N PRO A 97 -27.22 38.11 23.27
CA PRO A 97 -27.66 38.48 21.92
C PRO A 97 -28.64 37.44 21.40
N GLU A 98 -29.58 37.91 20.57
CA GLU A 98 -30.48 37.00 19.86
C GLU A 98 -29.70 36.09 18.92
N PRO A 99 -30.13 34.83 18.73
CA PRO A 99 -29.52 33.93 17.75
C PRO A 99 -29.53 34.54 16.35
N VAL A 100 -28.42 34.35 15.61
CA VAL A 100 -28.25 34.89 14.26
C VAL A 100 -28.69 33.83 13.25
N PRO A 101 -29.70 34.11 12.40
CA PRO A 101 -30.09 33.20 11.33
C PRO A 101 -28.96 33.05 10.30
N ILE A 102 -28.69 31.79 9.93
CA ILE A 102 -27.62 31.45 8.99
C ILE A 102 -28.15 30.70 7.78
N LYS A 103 -27.52 30.98 6.63
CA LYS A 103 -27.71 30.24 5.39
C LYS A 103 -26.36 29.96 4.76
N THR A 104 -25.62 29.07 5.38
CA THR A 104 -24.21 28.78 5.05
C THR A 104 -24.08 27.37 4.49
N LYS A 105 -23.38 27.21 3.36
CA LYS A 105 -22.98 25.89 2.86
C LYS A 105 -21.73 25.42 3.62
N ILE A 106 -21.75 24.20 4.12
CA ILE A 106 -20.60 23.61 4.82
C ILE A 106 -19.95 22.57 3.92
N ILE A 107 -18.62 22.65 3.78
CA ILE A 107 -17.80 21.65 3.12
C ILE A 107 -16.86 21.07 4.15
N LEU A 108 -17.02 19.78 4.46
CA LEU A 108 -16.10 19.04 5.32
C LEU A 108 -15.08 18.30 4.44
N ILE A 109 -13.79 18.51 4.73
CA ILE A 109 -12.67 17.82 4.07
C ILE A 109 -12.12 16.81 5.05
N GLY A 110 -12.10 15.53 4.67
CA GLY A 110 -11.60 14.43 5.52
C GLY A 110 -11.16 13.23 4.71
N ASP A 111 -10.73 12.20 5.42
CA ASP A 111 -10.39 10.90 4.87
C ASP A 111 -11.60 9.95 4.91
N TYR A 112 -11.43 8.79 4.26
CA TYR A 112 -12.47 7.78 4.15
C TYR A 112 -12.83 7.18 5.52
N GLU A 113 -11.86 6.93 6.38
CA GLU A 113 -12.06 6.30 7.68
C GLU A 113 -12.91 7.17 8.59
N THR A 114 -12.59 8.47 8.65
CA THR A 114 -13.37 9.45 9.42
C THR A 114 -14.78 9.62 8.87
N TYR A 115 -14.94 9.66 7.54
CA TYR A 115 -16.25 9.73 6.91
C TYR A 115 -17.09 8.48 7.24
N ASP A 116 -16.51 7.29 7.09
CA ASP A 116 -17.20 6.02 7.36
C ASP A 116 -17.63 5.89 8.83
N LEU A 117 -16.76 6.30 9.75
CA LEU A 117 -17.08 6.34 11.16
C LEU A 117 -18.28 7.26 11.45
N LEU A 118 -18.27 8.49 10.95
CA LEU A 118 -19.38 9.42 11.16
C LEU A 118 -20.66 8.95 10.46
N TYR A 119 -20.54 8.44 9.26
CA TYR A 119 -21.70 7.96 8.51
C TYR A 119 -22.39 6.77 9.20
N ASN A 120 -21.63 5.88 9.83
CA ASN A 120 -22.19 4.71 10.50
C ASN A 120 -22.72 5.01 11.91
N TYR A 121 -22.10 5.94 12.64
CA TYR A 121 -22.39 6.15 14.05
C TYR A 121 -23.06 7.48 14.39
N ASP A 122 -23.15 8.45 13.45
CA ASP A 122 -23.79 9.76 13.68
C ASP A 122 -24.98 9.97 12.73
N GLU A 123 -26.18 9.85 13.26
CA GLU A 123 -27.42 10.02 12.48
C GLU A 123 -27.59 11.46 11.95
N ASP A 124 -27.20 12.47 12.73
CA ASP A 124 -27.30 13.87 12.33
C ASP A 124 -26.33 14.17 11.18
N PHE A 125 -25.14 13.57 11.23
CA PHE A 125 -24.16 13.69 10.12
C PHE A 125 -24.76 13.21 8.80
N ARG A 126 -25.41 12.06 8.79
CA ARG A 126 -26.07 11.50 7.59
C ARG A 126 -27.17 12.40 7.04
N LYS A 127 -27.90 13.09 7.93
CA LYS A 127 -28.98 14.00 7.54
C LYS A 127 -28.47 15.32 6.99
N LEU A 128 -27.41 15.86 7.61
CA LEU A 128 -26.86 17.16 7.27
C LEU A 128 -25.89 17.12 6.06
N PHE A 129 -25.10 16.05 5.94
CA PHE A 129 -24.06 15.90 4.90
C PHE A 129 -24.41 14.79 3.91
N THR A 130 -25.43 15.04 3.09
CA THR A 130 -25.99 14.07 2.14
C THR A 130 -25.17 13.92 0.86
N ILE A 131 -24.32 14.89 0.53
CA ILE A 131 -23.50 14.91 -0.69
C ILE A 131 -22.07 14.51 -0.33
N LYS A 132 -21.60 13.40 -0.89
CA LYS A 132 -20.19 12.96 -0.82
C LYS A 132 -19.53 13.20 -2.17
N ALA A 133 -18.37 13.84 -2.16
CA ALA A 133 -17.50 13.95 -3.32
C ALA A 133 -16.18 13.24 -3.01
N GLU A 134 -15.78 12.33 -3.88
CA GLU A 134 -14.54 11.57 -3.73
C GLU A 134 -13.50 12.07 -4.75
N CYS A 135 -12.28 12.29 -4.27
CA CYS A 135 -11.14 12.58 -5.12
C CYS A 135 -10.32 11.31 -5.27
N ASN A 136 -10.28 10.72 -6.47
CA ASN A 136 -9.42 9.59 -6.76
C ASN A 136 -8.03 10.08 -7.20
N PRO A 137 -6.97 9.83 -6.42
CA PRO A 137 -5.61 10.18 -6.83
C PRO A 137 -5.06 9.25 -7.92
N ILE A 138 -5.69 8.09 -8.13
CA ILE A 138 -5.27 7.13 -9.16
C ILE A 138 -5.96 7.50 -10.48
N GLN A 139 -5.17 7.90 -11.46
CA GLN A 139 -5.66 8.38 -12.75
C GLN A 139 -5.04 7.59 -13.90
N ASP A 140 -5.83 7.36 -14.95
CA ASP A 140 -5.37 6.72 -16.18
C ASP A 140 -4.44 7.65 -16.96
N ILE A 141 -3.38 7.09 -17.55
CA ILE A 141 -2.39 7.87 -18.30
C ILE A 141 -2.92 8.17 -19.71
N ASP A 142 -3.48 9.36 -19.86
CA ASP A 142 -3.84 9.94 -21.14
C ASP A 142 -2.99 11.20 -21.48
N ASN A 143 -3.34 11.88 -22.54
CA ASN A 143 -2.60 13.09 -22.95
C ASN A 143 -2.91 14.29 -22.04
N ASP A 144 -4.11 14.38 -21.51
CA ASP A 144 -4.53 15.47 -20.61
C ASP A 144 -3.82 15.35 -19.27
N LEU A 145 -3.71 14.13 -18.74
CA LEU A 145 -2.94 13.87 -17.52
C LEU A 145 -1.45 14.17 -17.71
N LYS A 146 -0.85 13.78 -18.86
CA LYS A 146 0.56 14.11 -19.16
C LYS A 146 0.80 15.61 -19.17
N ASN A 147 -0.09 16.37 -19.79
CA ASN A 147 0.00 17.83 -19.82
C ASN A 147 -0.20 18.43 -18.41
N SER A 148 -1.15 17.91 -17.65
CA SER A 148 -1.39 18.31 -16.25
C SER A 148 -0.21 18.04 -15.35
N LEU A 149 0.46 16.88 -15.50
CA LEU A 149 1.67 16.55 -14.75
C LEU A 149 2.82 17.50 -15.05
N VAL A 150 3.07 17.78 -16.35
CA VAL A 150 4.11 18.75 -16.76
C VAL A 150 3.77 20.15 -16.23
N PHE A 151 2.53 20.56 -16.31
CA PHE A 151 2.08 21.85 -15.75
C PHE A 151 2.31 21.94 -14.25
N GLU A 152 1.92 20.89 -13.48
CA GLU A 152 2.09 20.88 -12.04
C GLU A 152 3.56 20.86 -11.62
N ILE A 153 4.41 20.11 -12.31
CA ILE A 153 5.87 20.10 -12.07
C ILE A 153 6.43 21.53 -12.30
N ASN A 154 6.11 22.17 -13.42
CA ASN A 154 6.59 23.51 -13.72
C ASN A 154 6.08 24.54 -12.70
N LYS A 155 4.83 24.42 -12.27
CA LYS A 155 4.23 25.26 -11.24
C LYS A 155 4.96 25.11 -9.89
N VAL A 156 5.20 23.89 -9.45
CA VAL A 156 5.96 23.62 -8.21
C VAL A 156 7.38 24.20 -8.30
N CYS A 157 8.05 24.05 -9.44
CA CYS A 157 9.38 24.62 -9.65
C CYS A 157 9.36 26.15 -9.56
N SER A 158 8.38 26.81 -10.21
CA SER A 158 8.29 28.28 -10.19
C SER A 158 7.91 28.83 -8.84
N GLU A 159 7.00 28.20 -8.11
CA GLU A 159 6.56 28.62 -6.78
C GLU A 159 7.66 28.49 -5.70
N ASN A 160 8.58 27.54 -5.88
CA ASN A 160 9.64 27.26 -4.89
C ASN A 160 11.05 27.66 -5.39
N ASN A 161 11.18 28.30 -6.53
CA ASN A 161 12.45 28.67 -7.18
C ASN A 161 13.38 27.48 -7.46
N PHE A 162 12.83 26.30 -7.76
CA PHE A 162 13.64 25.14 -8.13
C PHE A 162 14.16 25.25 -9.58
N LYS A 163 15.25 24.55 -9.85
CA LYS A 163 15.81 24.43 -11.20
C LYS A 163 14.85 23.66 -12.13
N SER A 164 14.93 23.91 -13.42
CA SER A 164 14.12 23.20 -14.43
C SER A 164 14.48 21.72 -14.51
N LEU A 165 13.50 20.90 -14.91
CA LEU A 165 13.69 19.46 -15.12
C LEU A 165 13.96 19.17 -16.60
N THR A 166 14.87 18.22 -16.87
CA THR A 166 15.00 17.60 -18.18
C THR A 166 13.76 16.75 -18.52
N LYS A 167 13.57 16.44 -19.81
CA LYS A 167 12.51 15.50 -20.24
C LYS A 167 12.68 14.10 -19.60
N GLY A 168 13.93 13.65 -19.38
CA GLY A 168 14.24 12.41 -18.68
C GLY A 168 13.76 12.45 -17.23
N ALA A 169 14.08 13.53 -16.51
CA ALA A 169 13.64 13.72 -15.11
C ALA A 169 12.10 13.72 -14.97
N ILE A 170 11.36 14.40 -15.85
CA ILE A 170 9.89 14.38 -15.84
C ILE A 170 9.36 12.96 -16.06
N ARG A 171 9.99 12.19 -16.95
CA ARG A 171 9.61 10.80 -17.21
C ARG A 171 9.85 9.90 -15.98
N GLU A 172 10.96 10.11 -15.28
CA GLU A 172 11.24 9.36 -14.04
C GLU A 172 10.29 9.73 -12.90
N VAL A 173 9.89 11.01 -12.76
CA VAL A 173 8.83 11.39 -11.82
C VAL A 173 7.54 10.62 -12.13
N ALA A 174 7.10 10.59 -13.40
CA ALA A 174 5.91 9.84 -13.80
C ALA A 174 6.06 8.32 -13.52
N LYS A 175 7.24 7.74 -13.75
CA LYS A 175 7.53 6.32 -13.48
C LYS A 175 7.43 5.99 -11.99
N ILE A 176 7.96 6.85 -11.10
CA ILE A 176 7.85 6.68 -9.66
C ILE A 176 6.38 6.74 -9.21
N LEU A 177 5.60 7.67 -9.76
CA LEU A 177 4.16 7.78 -9.47
C LEU A 177 3.36 6.58 -9.99
N SER A 178 3.75 5.99 -11.13
CA SER A 178 3.15 4.76 -11.67
C SER A 178 3.52 3.54 -10.82
N LYS A 179 4.75 3.47 -10.32
CA LYS A 179 5.19 2.39 -9.43
C LYS A 179 4.35 2.31 -8.16
N LYS A 180 3.94 3.46 -7.59
CA LYS A 180 3.07 3.51 -6.39
C LYS A 180 1.71 2.84 -6.57
N VAL A 181 1.21 2.78 -7.80
CA VAL A 181 -0.07 2.13 -8.13
C VAL A 181 0.12 0.78 -8.84
N GLU A 182 1.35 0.32 -8.96
CA GLU A 182 1.71 -0.92 -9.64
C GLU A 182 1.02 -1.04 -11.01
N SER A 183 1.12 -0.02 -11.86
CA SER A 183 0.48 -0.03 -13.17
C SER A 183 1.22 0.81 -14.20
N ARG A 184 1.44 0.26 -15.40
CA ARG A 184 1.97 1.02 -16.54
C ARG A 184 0.93 1.98 -17.15
N LYS A 185 -0.34 1.80 -16.83
CA LYS A 185 -1.46 2.53 -17.43
C LYS A 185 -2.01 3.63 -16.52
N LYS A 186 -1.58 3.65 -15.24
CA LYS A 186 -2.08 4.58 -14.22
C LYS A 186 -0.94 5.24 -13.46
N ILE A 187 -1.23 6.39 -12.84
CA ILE A 187 -0.32 7.05 -11.91
C ILE A 187 -1.05 7.46 -10.64
N TYR A 188 -0.30 7.56 -9.54
CA TYR A 188 -0.73 8.21 -8.30
C TYR A 188 -0.48 9.71 -8.43
N TYR A 189 -1.50 10.47 -8.88
CA TYR A 189 -1.40 11.90 -9.09
C TYR A 189 -1.61 12.66 -7.78
N ASP A 190 -0.52 12.91 -7.07
CA ASP A 190 -0.51 13.64 -5.80
C ASP A 190 0.54 14.75 -5.84
N LYS A 191 0.07 15.99 -5.61
CA LYS A 191 0.93 17.18 -5.60
C LYS A 191 1.98 17.17 -4.51
N TYR A 192 1.68 16.59 -3.35
CA TYR A 192 2.64 16.49 -2.24
C TYR A 192 3.77 15.54 -2.57
N GLU A 193 3.48 14.42 -3.20
CA GLU A 193 4.50 13.47 -3.65
C GLU A 193 5.38 14.07 -4.74
N ILE A 194 4.78 14.75 -5.71
CA ILE A 194 5.54 15.48 -6.74
C ILE A 194 6.45 16.51 -6.07
N LYS A 195 5.90 17.34 -5.19
CA LYS A 195 6.67 18.38 -4.50
C LYS A 195 7.80 17.80 -3.66
N LYS A 196 7.56 16.68 -2.94
CA LYS A 196 8.57 15.99 -2.14
C LYS A 196 9.76 15.53 -2.98
N LEU A 197 9.49 14.88 -4.12
CA LEU A 197 10.54 14.43 -5.05
C LEU A 197 11.36 15.61 -5.57
N LEU A 198 10.68 16.70 -5.95
CA LEU A 198 11.35 17.90 -6.49
C LEU A 198 12.18 18.63 -5.44
N ILE A 199 11.73 18.73 -4.19
CA ILE A 199 12.52 19.32 -3.08
C ILE A 199 13.82 18.52 -2.90
N LEU A 200 13.73 17.21 -2.82
CA LEU A 200 14.92 16.37 -2.60
C LEU A 200 15.90 16.45 -3.78
N ALA A 201 15.39 16.42 -5.00
CA ALA A 201 16.22 16.54 -6.20
C ALA A 201 16.84 17.94 -6.33
N SER A 202 16.09 19.01 -6.04
CA SER A 202 16.60 20.40 -6.07
C SER A 202 17.72 20.59 -5.07
N ASN A 203 17.56 20.14 -3.84
CA ASN A 203 18.60 20.25 -2.80
C ASN A 203 19.90 19.57 -3.23
N LYS A 204 19.84 18.43 -3.91
CA LYS A 204 21.01 17.73 -4.45
C LYS A 204 21.69 18.56 -5.54
N VAL A 205 20.91 19.05 -6.51
CA VAL A 205 21.40 19.85 -7.64
C VAL A 205 22.04 21.15 -7.17
N GLU A 206 21.45 21.82 -6.17
CA GLU A 206 21.99 23.02 -5.52
C GLU A 206 23.34 22.74 -4.82
N ALA A 207 23.41 21.62 -4.07
CA ALA A 207 24.66 21.21 -3.43
C ALA A 207 25.80 20.94 -4.41
N GLU A 208 25.46 20.49 -5.63
CA GLU A 208 26.40 20.23 -6.72
C GLU A 208 26.62 21.46 -7.63
N ASN A 209 25.99 22.60 -7.35
CA ASN A 209 26.04 23.84 -8.15
C ASN A 209 25.67 23.63 -9.62
N ARG A 210 24.63 22.83 -9.90
CA ARG A 210 24.10 22.58 -11.26
C ARG A 210 22.84 23.40 -11.52
N ASP A 211 22.55 23.63 -12.80
CA ASP A 211 21.43 24.48 -13.22
C ASP A 211 20.18 23.73 -13.68
N GLU A 212 20.23 22.40 -13.75
CA GLU A 212 19.14 21.58 -14.24
C GLU A 212 19.03 20.26 -13.46
N ILE A 213 17.81 19.82 -13.18
CA ILE A 213 17.51 18.53 -12.55
C ILE A 213 17.41 17.47 -13.65
N ASN A 214 18.30 16.49 -13.66
CA ASN A 214 18.30 15.39 -14.62
C ASN A 214 17.63 14.11 -14.06
N GLU A 215 17.52 13.07 -14.90
CA GLU A 215 16.89 11.81 -14.52
C GLU A 215 17.61 11.11 -13.35
N ASN A 216 18.94 11.15 -13.31
CA ASN A 216 19.69 10.52 -12.22
C ASN A 216 19.43 11.18 -10.87
N ASP A 217 19.10 12.47 -10.85
CA ASP A 217 18.75 13.15 -9.60
C ASP A 217 17.42 12.62 -9.05
N ILE A 218 16.44 12.44 -9.92
CA ILE A 218 15.13 11.85 -9.56
C ILE A 218 15.28 10.39 -9.16
N ILE A 219 16.08 9.60 -9.89
CA ILE A 219 16.37 8.19 -9.56
C ILE A 219 17.00 8.08 -8.15
N CYS A 220 18.01 8.90 -7.87
CA CYS A 220 18.70 8.89 -6.59
C CYS A 220 17.76 9.16 -5.39
N VAL A 221 16.80 10.07 -5.56
CA VAL A 221 15.88 10.43 -4.44
C VAL A 221 14.63 9.56 -4.40
N GLY A 222 14.18 9.06 -5.55
CA GLY A 222 12.95 8.27 -5.66
C GLY A 222 13.11 6.79 -5.32
N TYR A 223 14.33 6.23 -5.50
CA TYR A 223 14.65 4.83 -5.22
C TYR A 223 15.67 4.68 -4.08
N THR A 224 15.57 5.55 -3.08
CA THR A 224 16.44 5.47 -1.90
C THR A 224 16.13 4.21 -1.09
N LYS A 225 17.14 3.36 -0.89
CA LYS A 225 17.02 2.17 -0.06
C LYS A 225 16.99 2.54 1.41
N ASP A 226 16.01 2.00 2.15
CA ASP A 226 15.92 2.12 3.60
C ASP A 226 17.07 1.38 4.30
N ILE A 227 17.33 1.75 5.56
CA ILE A 227 18.35 1.11 6.39
C ILE A 227 18.02 -0.37 6.58
N MET A 228 16.75 -0.71 6.81
CA MET A 228 16.29 -2.08 7.00
C MET A 228 16.55 -2.94 5.74
N GLU A 229 16.28 -2.42 4.55
CA GLU A 229 16.61 -3.12 3.29
C GLU A 229 18.11 -3.40 3.17
N LYS A 230 18.94 -2.40 3.47
CA LYS A 230 20.40 -2.54 3.45
C LYS A 230 20.90 -3.59 4.46
N GLU A 231 20.32 -3.62 5.65
CA GLU A 231 20.66 -4.63 6.67
C GLU A 231 20.27 -6.04 6.22
N ILE A 232 19.11 -6.22 5.61
CA ILE A 232 18.70 -7.53 5.08
C ILE A 232 19.66 -7.99 3.97
N LEU A 233 20.05 -7.10 3.06
CA LEU A 233 21.04 -7.41 2.02
C LEU A 233 22.41 -7.80 2.64
N ASN A 234 22.84 -7.13 3.70
CA ASN A 234 24.03 -7.50 4.43
C ASN A 234 23.95 -8.90 5.07
N HIS A 235 22.76 -9.27 5.58
CA HIS A 235 22.56 -10.61 6.13
C HIS A 235 22.74 -11.71 5.08
N TYR A 236 22.42 -11.49 3.80
CA TYR A 236 22.74 -12.44 2.73
C TYR A 236 24.26 -12.51 2.49
N THR A 237 24.94 -11.38 2.43
CA THR A 237 26.39 -11.30 2.25
C THR A 237 27.14 -12.00 3.39
N GLU A 238 26.68 -11.79 4.63
CA GLU A 238 27.26 -12.40 5.84
C GLU A 238 26.82 -13.86 6.07
N LYS A 239 26.01 -14.42 5.18
CA LYS A 239 25.43 -15.77 5.28
C LYS A 239 24.61 -15.99 6.56
N LYS A 240 24.07 -14.95 7.15
CA LYS A 240 23.11 -15.04 8.26
C LYS A 240 21.71 -15.44 7.77
N MET A 241 21.34 -15.04 6.55
CA MET A 241 20.18 -15.55 5.83
C MET A 241 20.65 -16.46 4.69
N LEU A 242 20.14 -17.70 4.70
CA LEU A 242 20.61 -18.76 3.81
C LEU A 242 19.66 -18.87 2.61
N ILE A 243 19.98 -18.19 1.53
CA ILE A 243 19.32 -18.29 0.23
C ILE A 243 20.31 -18.85 -0.79
N GLU A 244 19.87 -19.80 -1.60
CA GLU A 244 20.63 -20.33 -2.73
C GLU A 244 20.05 -19.77 -4.02
N VAL A 245 20.89 -19.21 -4.88
CA VAL A 245 20.49 -18.60 -6.16
C VAL A 245 21.13 -19.32 -7.36
N THR A 246 21.68 -20.50 -7.12
CA THR A 246 22.32 -21.38 -8.12
C THR A 246 21.91 -22.82 -7.90
N ASN A 247 22.16 -23.67 -8.90
CA ASN A 247 21.86 -25.11 -8.87
C ASN A 247 20.35 -25.43 -8.76
N SER A 248 20.05 -26.69 -8.45
CA SER A 248 18.70 -27.20 -8.26
C SER A 248 18.61 -28.06 -7.00
N LYS A 249 17.47 -28.01 -6.30
CA LYS A 249 17.22 -28.71 -5.04
C LYS A 249 15.87 -29.40 -5.04
N ILE A 250 15.78 -30.57 -4.43
CA ILE A 250 14.52 -31.28 -4.24
C ILE A 250 13.82 -30.71 -3.00
N GLY A 251 12.52 -30.39 -3.15
CA GLY A 251 11.70 -29.91 -2.04
C GLY A 251 12.15 -28.55 -1.48
N GLN A 252 12.80 -27.73 -2.27
CA GLN A 252 13.21 -26.37 -1.92
C GLN A 252 12.97 -25.41 -3.07
N VAL A 253 12.47 -24.21 -2.77
CA VAL A 253 12.22 -23.16 -3.75
C VAL A 253 12.41 -21.77 -3.12
N ASN A 254 12.75 -20.80 -3.93
CA ASN A 254 12.77 -19.38 -3.53
C ASN A 254 11.39 -18.75 -3.81
N GLY A 255 10.61 -18.56 -2.75
CA GLY A 255 9.42 -17.72 -2.78
C GLY A 255 9.79 -16.25 -2.58
N LEU A 256 8.81 -15.35 -2.73
CA LEU A 256 8.99 -13.90 -2.59
C LEU A 256 7.97 -13.30 -1.62
N SER A 257 8.45 -12.43 -0.74
CA SER A 257 7.60 -11.65 0.17
C SER A 257 7.90 -10.17 0.06
N VAL A 258 6.96 -9.35 0.54
CA VAL A 258 7.13 -7.91 0.75
C VAL A 258 7.13 -7.63 2.25
N ILE A 259 8.03 -6.78 2.69
CA ILE A 259 7.95 -6.13 4.00
C ILE A 259 7.38 -4.75 3.76
N ASP A 260 6.23 -4.48 4.35
CA ASP A 260 5.55 -3.18 4.31
C ASP A 260 5.49 -2.61 5.73
N THR A 261 6.03 -1.40 5.89
CA THR A 261 6.04 -0.65 7.15
C THR A 261 4.97 0.44 7.19
N GLY A 262 4.16 0.54 6.11
CA GLY A 262 3.16 1.60 5.93
C GLY A 262 3.71 2.88 5.29
N TYR A 263 5.00 3.15 5.39
CA TYR A 263 5.67 4.30 4.74
C TYR A 263 6.76 3.88 3.76
N PHE A 264 7.18 2.63 3.82
CA PHE A 264 8.21 2.05 2.97
C PHE A 264 7.94 0.57 2.77
N SER A 265 8.09 0.07 1.55
CA SER A 265 7.96 -1.35 1.20
C SER A 265 9.17 -1.82 0.40
N PHE A 266 9.55 -3.07 0.59
CA PHE A 266 10.57 -3.73 -0.21
C PHE A 266 10.39 -5.24 -0.22
N GLY A 267 10.82 -5.87 -1.31
CA GLY A 267 10.76 -7.31 -1.49
C GLY A 267 11.97 -8.04 -0.94
N LYS A 268 11.79 -9.29 -0.59
CA LYS A 268 12.88 -10.21 -0.26
C LYS A 268 12.56 -11.64 -0.66
N PRO A 269 13.57 -12.45 -1.06
CA PRO A 269 13.38 -13.88 -1.22
C PRO A 269 13.18 -14.57 0.13
N ILE A 270 12.39 -15.64 0.11
CA ILE A 270 12.13 -16.52 1.23
C ILE A 270 12.40 -17.94 0.78
N LYS A 271 13.19 -18.70 1.53
CA LYS A 271 13.35 -20.12 1.30
C LYS A 271 12.13 -20.88 1.80
N ILE A 272 11.47 -21.60 0.92
CA ILE A 272 10.37 -22.50 1.24
C ILE A 272 10.89 -23.92 1.06
N THR A 273 10.65 -24.77 2.05
CA THR A 273 11.08 -26.18 2.04
C THR A 273 9.89 -27.09 2.28
N CYS A 274 9.91 -28.25 1.65
CA CYS A 274 8.93 -29.31 1.86
C CYS A 274 9.60 -30.69 1.95
N CYS A 275 9.21 -31.44 2.96
CA CYS A 275 9.50 -32.86 3.05
C CYS A 275 8.20 -33.64 2.93
N CYS A 276 8.25 -34.86 2.33
CA CYS A 276 7.12 -35.77 2.34
C CYS A 276 7.52 -37.12 2.95
N TYR A 277 6.61 -37.71 3.71
CA TYR A 277 6.79 -39.00 4.38
C TYR A 277 5.45 -39.78 4.36
N LYS A 278 5.47 -41.06 4.73
CA LYS A 278 4.28 -41.91 4.76
C LYS A 278 3.23 -41.30 5.70
N GLY A 279 2.02 -41.10 5.20
CA GLY A 279 0.97 -40.42 5.95
C GLY A 279 -0.42 -40.68 5.39
N SER A 280 -1.33 -39.72 5.57
CA SER A 280 -2.75 -39.80 5.23
C SER A 280 -3.25 -38.66 4.33
N GLY A 281 -2.34 -37.93 3.70
CA GLY A 281 -2.67 -36.83 2.78
C GLY A 281 -2.80 -35.46 3.46
N ASN A 282 -2.14 -35.28 4.61
CA ASN A 282 -2.19 -33.99 5.30
C ASN A 282 -1.07 -33.05 4.83
N ILE A 283 -1.35 -31.75 4.86
CA ILE A 283 -0.35 -30.71 4.76
C ILE A 283 -0.15 -30.16 6.18
N ILE A 284 1.04 -30.31 6.70
CA ILE A 284 1.49 -29.81 8.00
C ILE A 284 2.33 -28.58 7.70
N ASP A 285 1.75 -27.40 7.96
CA ASP A 285 2.40 -26.11 7.80
C ASP A 285 3.00 -25.67 9.14
N VAL A 286 4.33 -25.59 9.21
CA VAL A 286 5.06 -25.23 10.43
C VAL A 286 4.67 -23.83 10.94
N GLN A 287 4.38 -22.90 10.05
CA GLN A 287 3.97 -21.55 10.44
C GLN A 287 2.58 -21.57 11.11
N GLN A 288 1.66 -22.37 10.60
CA GLN A 288 0.34 -22.54 11.19
C GLN A 288 0.41 -23.22 12.55
N GLU A 289 1.16 -24.32 12.67
CA GLU A 289 1.35 -25.05 13.92
C GLU A 289 2.03 -24.18 15.00
N SER A 290 2.88 -23.25 14.58
CA SER A 290 3.60 -22.33 15.48
C SER A 290 2.86 -21.01 15.74
N ASN A 291 1.61 -20.85 15.28
CA ASN A 291 0.81 -19.61 15.36
C ASN A 291 1.48 -18.38 14.69
N LEU A 292 2.32 -18.62 13.69
CA LEU A 292 2.99 -17.60 12.89
C LEU A 292 2.30 -17.35 11.54
N SER A 293 1.12 -17.97 11.28
CA SER A 293 0.33 -17.74 10.08
C SER A 293 -0.85 -16.81 10.33
N GLY A 294 -1.15 -15.95 9.33
CA GLY A 294 -2.38 -15.17 9.29
C GLY A 294 -3.57 -15.96 8.71
N SER A 295 -4.73 -15.34 8.71
CA SER A 295 -5.97 -15.98 8.23
C SER A 295 -5.97 -16.26 6.74
N ILE A 296 -5.35 -15.36 5.93
CA ILE A 296 -5.27 -15.49 4.47
C ILE A 296 -4.34 -16.66 4.11
N HIS A 297 -3.17 -16.76 4.77
CA HIS A 297 -2.26 -17.88 4.58
C HIS A 297 -2.91 -19.21 4.98
N SER A 298 -3.61 -19.27 6.11
CA SER A 298 -4.33 -20.48 6.54
C SER A 298 -5.43 -20.90 5.55
N LYS A 299 -6.13 -19.92 4.93
CA LYS A 299 -7.07 -20.18 3.83
C LYS A 299 -6.35 -20.75 2.61
N SER A 300 -5.18 -20.22 2.27
CA SER A 300 -4.36 -20.71 1.15
C SER A 300 -4.03 -22.19 1.34
N ILE A 301 -3.49 -22.60 2.48
CA ILE A 301 -3.18 -24.00 2.79
C ILE A 301 -4.39 -24.93 2.58
N ASN A 302 -5.59 -24.48 2.94
CA ASN A 302 -6.81 -25.28 2.69
C ASN A 302 -7.15 -25.39 1.20
N ILE A 303 -6.90 -24.37 0.40
CA ILE A 303 -7.03 -24.41 -1.08
C ILE A 303 -6.03 -25.43 -1.66
N LEU A 304 -4.78 -25.40 -1.18
CA LEU A 304 -3.74 -26.35 -1.60
C LEU A 304 -4.13 -27.80 -1.31
N LYS A 305 -4.75 -28.08 -0.16
CA LYS A 305 -5.29 -29.43 0.15
C LYS A 305 -6.30 -29.91 -0.89
N GLY A 306 -7.20 -29.01 -1.33
CA GLY A 306 -8.16 -29.28 -2.40
C GLY A 306 -7.46 -29.61 -3.71
N TYR A 307 -6.55 -28.75 -4.15
CA TYR A 307 -5.82 -28.90 -5.41
C TYR A 307 -4.99 -30.21 -5.45
N ILE A 308 -4.19 -30.49 -4.41
CA ILE A 308 -3.39 -31.71 -4.33
C ILE A 308 -4.26 -32.98 -4.34
N SER A 309 -5.45 -32.92 -3.76
CA SER A 309 -6.41 -34.03 -3.79
C SER A 309 -6.94 -34.29 -5.20
N THR A 310 -7.17 -33.24 -6.01
CA THR A 310 -7.65 -33.37 -7.38
C THR A 310 -6.57 -33.93 -8.32
N ILE A 311 -5.32 -33.59 -8.15
CA ILE A 311 -4.19 -34.14 -8.92
C ILE A 311 -4.14 -35.67 -8.81
N ASN A 312 -4.49 -36.24 -7.65
CA ASN A 312 -4.54 -37.71 -7.44
C ASN A 312 -5.87 -38.33 -7.88
N GLY A 313 -6.64 -37.66 -8.75
CA GLY A 313 -7.91 -38.15 -9.28
C GLY A 313 -9.10 -38.03 -8.32
N GLY A 314 -8.94 -37.48 -7.13
CA GLY A 314 -10.03 -37.20 -6.17
C GLY A 314 -10.69 -38.41 -5.48
N PHE A 315 -10.30 -39.63 -5.82
CA PHE A 315 -10.95 -40.86 -5.31
C PHE A 315 -10.30 -41.41 -4.03
N SER A 316 -9.03 -41.05 -3.78
CA SER A 316 -8.29 -41.55 -2.60
C SER A 316 -7.34 -40.49 -2.07
N ARG A 317 -7.09 -40.53 -0.76
CA ARG A 317 -6.07 -39.69 -0.15
C ARG A 317 -4.68 -40.16 -0.59
N LEU A 318 -3.75 -39.20 -0.72
CA LEU A 318 -2.35 -39.55 -0.94
C LEU A 318 -1.81 -40.30 0.30
N PRO A 319 -1.02 -41.36 0.13
CA PRO A 319 -0.42 -42.11 1.24
C PRO A 319 0.81 -41.40 1.84
N VAL A 320 0.89 -40.07 1.71
CA VAL A 320 1.98 -39.23 2.19
C VAL A 320 1.44 -38.00 2.87
N ASP A 321 2.13 -37.54 3.90
CA ASP A 321 1.94 -36.22 4.48
C ASP A 321 3.08 -35.29 4.02
N PHE A 322 2.77 -34.02 3.84
CA PHE A 322 3.69 -32.97 3.46
C PHE A 322 4.00 -32.11 4.68
N HIS A 323 5.28 -31.89 4.94
CA HIS A 323 5.74 -30.99 5.99
C HIS A 323 6.37 -29.77 5.34
N LEU A 324 5.68 -28.65 5.39
CA LEU A 324 6.00 -27.38 4.70
C LEU A 324 6.53 -26.37 5.71
N SER A 325 7.62 -25.67 5.37
CA SER A 325 8.22 -24.64 6.21
C SER A 325 8.74 -23.46 5.40
N PHE A 326 8.52 -22.26 5.93
CA PHE A 326 9.18 -21.03 5.49
C PHE A 326 10.40 -20.80 6.37
N GLU A 327 11.57 -21.00 5.81
CA GLU A 327 12.82 -21.00 6.56
C GLU A 327 13.22 -19.59 7.03
N GLN A 328 13.78 -19.50 8.21
CA GLN A 328 14.30 -18.28 8.82
C GLN A 328 13.30 -17.11 8.88
N ILE A 329 12.01 -17.44 9.05
CA ILE A 329 10.96 -16.47 9.31
C ILE A 329 10.50 -16.63 10.75
N TYR A 330 10.69 -15.58 11.54
CA TYR A 330 10.38 -15.54 12.98
C TYR A 330 9.19 -14.65 13.30
N GLY A 331 8.71 -13.88 12.32
CA GLY A 331 7.51 -13.04 12.41
C GLY A 331 6.30 -13.72 11.79
N LYS A 332 5.14 -13.12 12.01
CA LYS A 332 3.89 -13.57 11.40
C LYS A 332 3.90 -13.32 9.89
N ILE A 333 3.53 -14.34 9.12
CA ILE A 333 3.29 -14.24 7.68
C ILE A 333 1.79 -14.26 7.40
N ASP A 334 1.35 -13.49 6.42
CA ASP A 334 -0.01 -13.53 5.91
C ASP A 334 -0.01 -13.31 4.38
N GLY A 335 -1.07 -13.75 3.72
CA GLY A 335 -1.20 -13.69 2.28
C GLY A 335 -1.17 -15.08 1.62
N ASP A 336 -1.62 -15.13 0.39
CA ASP A 336 -1.72 -16.33 -0.45
C ASP A 336 -0.72 -16.32 -1.63
N SER A 337 0.09 -15.28 -1.75
CA SER A 337 1.00 -15.08 -2.89
C SER A 337 2.17 -16.07 -2.98
N ALA A 338 2.34 -16.95 -1.98
CA ALA A 338 3.31 -18.04 -1.97
C ALA A 338 2.72 -19.38 -2.43
N SER A 339 1.41 -19.47 -2.71
CA SER A 339 0.70 -20.73 -2.98
C SER A 339 1.31 -21.55 -4.12
N VAL A 340 1.72 -20.89 -5.21
CA VAL A 340 2.39 -21.59 -6.32
C VAL A 340 3.75 -22.15 -5.85
N ALA A 341 4.50 -21.39 -5.05
CA ALA A 341 5.79 -21.85 -4.51
C ALA A 341 5.63 -23.06 -3.59
N GLU A 342 4.61 -23.04 -2.74
CA GLU A 342 4.26 -24.15 -1.85
C GLU A 342 3.90 -25.41 -2.64
N ILE A 343 3.04 -25.29 -3.68
CA ILE A 343 2.70 -26.41 -4.57
C ILE A 343 3.94 -26.97 -5.26
N MET A 344 4.75 -26.12 -5.87
CA MET A 344 5.96 -26.55 -6.55
C MET A 344 6.92 -27.29 -5.61
N CYS A 345 7.05 -26.79 -4.38
CA CYS A 345 7.86 -27.43 -3.35
C CYS A 345 7.33 -28.82 -2.97
N MET A 346 6.00 -28.97 -2.80
CA MET A 346 5.35 -30.25 -2.51
C MET A 346 5.48 -31.23 -3.67
N LEU A 347 5.25 -30.79 -4.90
CA LEU A 347 5.39 -31.62 -6.11
C LEU A 347 6.83 -32.11 -6.28
N SER A 348 7.83 -31.24 -6.05
CA SER A 348 9.25 -31.60 -6.08
C SER A 348 9.59 -32.61 -4.98
N ALA A 349 9.13 -32.39 -3.76
CA ALA A 349 9.37 -33.31 -2.65
C ALA A 349 8.78 -34.70 -2.91
N LEU A 350 7.62 -34.78 -3.57
CA LEU A 350 6.93 -36.03 -3.88
C LEU A 350 7.54 -36.74 -5.10
N SER A 351 7.77 -36.02 -6.21
CA SER A 351 8.30 -36.58 -7.45
C SER A 351 9.81 -36.87 -7.41
N LYS A 352 10.54 -36.24 -6.46
CA LYS A 352 12.01 -36.21 -6.39
C LYS A 352 12.68 -35.50 -7.57
N ILE A 353 11.95 -34.69 -8.31
CA ILE A 353 12.48 -33.82 -9.36
C ILE A 353 12.93 -32.49 -8.71
N PRO A 354 14.19 -32.06 -8.94
CA PRO A 354 14.70 -30.85 -8.31
C PRO A 354 14.14 -29.58 -8.95
N LEU A 355 14.05 -28.51 -8.16
CA LEU A 355 13.64 -27.16 -8.57
C LEU A 355 14.86 -26.27 -8.75
N LYS A 356 14.88 -25.48 -9.82
CA LYS A 356 15.92 -24.48 -10.10
C LYS A 356 15.90 -23.40 -9.01
N GLN A 357 17.05 -23.12 -8.41
CA GLN A 357 17.18 -22.11 -7.35
C GLN A 357 17.53 -20.72 -7.89
N ASN A 358 17.95 -20.62 -9.14
CA ASN A 358 18.22 -19.34 -9.82
C ASN A 358 16.95 -18.61 -10.29
N ILE A 359 15.78 -19.21 -10.12
CA ILE A 359 14.48 -18.60 -10.43
C ILE A 359 13.65 -18.58 -9.16
N ALA A 360 13.28 -17.38 -8.71
CA ALA A 360 12.28 -17.23 -7.65
C ALA A 360 10.87 -17.16 -8.22
N LEU A 361 9.87 -17.47 -7.42
CA LEU A 361 8.49 -17.38 -7.89
C LEU A 361 7.54 -16.81 -6.86
N THR A 362 6.47 -16.22 -7.38
CA THR A 362 5.34 -15.72 -6.60
C THR A 362 4.05 -15.89 -7.41
N GLY A 363 2.97 -16.22 -6.74
CA GLY A 363 1.66 -16.40 -7.37
C GLY A 363 0.68 -16.99 -6.38
N SER A 364 -0.57 -16.54 -6.43
CA SER A 364 -1.70 -17.18 -5.79
C SER A 364 -2.31 -18.21 -6.73
N VAL A 365 -2.99 -19.22 -6.19
CA VAL A 365 -3.64 -20.26 -6.99
C VAL A 365 -5.02 -20.59 -6.42
N ASN A 366 -5.96 -20.90 -7.28
CA ASN A 366 -7.26 -21.41 -6.87
C ASN A 366 -7.29 -22.95 -6.81
N GLN A 367 -8.43 -23.53 -6.40
CA GLN A 367 -8.59 -24.98 -6.25
C GLN A 367 -8.44 -25.78 -7.56
N PHE A 368 -8.50 -25.11 -8.70
CA PHE A 368 -8.37 -25.71 -10.03
C PHE A 368 -6.96 -25.63 -10.61
N GLY A 369 -6.02 -25.00 -9.89
CA GLY A 369 -4.64 -24.82 -10.34
C GLY A 369 -4.44 -23.58 -11.23
N GLU A 370 -5.45 -22.73 -11.38
CA GLU A 370 -5.34 -21.48 -12.11
C GLU A 370 -4.59 -20.45 -11.28
N VAL A 371 -3.61 -19.81 -11.89
CA VAL A 371 -2.76 -18.82 -11.22
C VAL A 371 -3.46 -17.46 -11.20
N GLN A 372 -3.48 -16.85 -10.03
CA GLN A 372 -4.13 -15.57 -9.76
C GLN A 372 -3.09 -14.45 -9.54
N PRO A 373 -3.44 -13.16 -9.83
CA PRO A 373 -2.58 -12.02 -9.61
C PRO A 373 -2.26 -11.81 -8.13
N ILE A 374 -1.12 -11.14 -7.89
CA ILE A 374 -0.63 -10.83 -6.54
C ILE A 374 -0.24 -9.36 -6.44
N GLY A 375 -0.18 -8.83 -5.22
CA GLY A 375 0.33 -7.49 -4.95
C GLY A 375 1.84 -7.46 -4.69
N GLY A 376 2.45 -6.26 -4.83
CA GLY A 376 3.86 -6.04 -4.55
C GLY A 376 4.80 -6.70 -5.55
N VAL A 377 4.37 -6.92 -6.80
CA VAL A 377 5.15 -7.65 -7.80
C VAL A 377 6.46 -6.95 -8.12
N ASN A 378 6.47 -5.62 -8.18
CA ASN A 378 7.66 -4.83 -8.48
C ASN A 378 8.70 -4.97 -7.36
N ASP A 379 8.29 -4.80 -6.12
CA ASP A 379 9.16 -4.93 -4.95
C ASP A 379 9.72 -6.35 -4.83
N LYS A 380 8.90 -7.37 -5.10
CA LYS A 380 9.32 -8.78 -5.09
C LYS A 380 10.42 -9.06 -6.12
N ILE A 381 10.27 -8.56 -7.35
CA ILE A 381 11.27 -8.72 -8.42
C ILE A 381 12.56 -8.00 -8.05
N GLU A 382 12.46 -6.72 -7.64
CA GLU A 382 13.62 -5.91 -7.27
C GLU A 382 14.35 -6.47 -6.05
N GLY A 383 13.62 -7.01 -5.08
CA GLY A 383 14.18 -7.66 -3.90
C GLY A 383 14.96 -8.93 -4.21
N PHE A 384 14.47 -9.77 -5.12
CA PHE A 384 15.21 -10.95 -5.56
C PHE A 384 16.43 -10.57 -6.39
N PHE A 385 16.28 -9.61 -7.30
CA PHE A 385 17.39 -9.06 -8.07
C PHE A 385 18.51 -8.55 -7.15
N ALA A 386 18.17 -7.74 -6.14
CA ALA A 386 19.13 -7.20 -5.18
C ALA A 386 19.81 -8.31 -4.35
N ALA A 387 19.06 -9.32 -3.94
CA ALA A 387 19.63 -10.48 -3.25
C ALA A 387 20.60 -11.28 -4.14
N CYS A 388 20.24 -11.54 -5.41
CA CYS A 388 21.13 -12.19 -6.36
C CYS A 388 22.44 -11.42 -6.53
N LYS A 389 22.37 -10.11 -6.68
CA LYS A 389 23.54 -9.22 -6.89
C LYS A 389 24.53 -9.27 -5.73
N VAL A 390 24.08 -9.47 -4.48
CA VAL A 390 24.96 -9.53 -3.31
C VAL A 390 25.44 -10.94 -2.98
N ILE A 391 24.74 -11.99 -3.44
CA ILE A 391 25.09 -13.39 -3.19
C ILE A 391 26.00 -13.92 -4.30
N ASP A 392 25.71 -13.56 -5.55
CA ASP A 392 26.34 -14.06 -6.75
C ASP A 392 26.21 -13.01 -7.88
N GLU A 393 26.42 -13.37 -9.13
CA GLU A 393 26.11 -12.51 -10.29
C GLU A 393 24.64 -12.66 -10.70
N VAL A 394 24.11 -11.63 -11.35
CA VAL A 394 22.70 -11.57 -11.79
C VAL A 394 22.43 -12.45 -13.00
N LYS A 395 23.47 -12.77 -13.79
CA LYS A 395 23.34 -13.48 -15.07
C LYS A 395 22.68 -14.85 -14.92
N GLY A 396 21.66 -15.10 -15.75
CA GLY A 396 20.90 -16.34 -15.77
C GLY A 396 19.95 -16.51 -14.58
N LYS A 397 19.68 -15.44 -13.84
CA LYS A 397 18.66 -15.43 -12.77
C LYS A 397 17.33 -14.89 -13.29
N GLY A 398 16.25 -15.13 -12.56
CA GLY A 398 14.95 -14.61 -12.96
C GLY A 398 13.87 -14.80 -11.93
N VAL A 399 12.70 -14.28 -12.26
CA VAL A 399 11.49 -14.40 -11.43
C VAL A 399 10.33 -14.90 -12.29
N LEU A 400 9.56 -15.86 -11.77
CA LEU A 400 8.32 -16.34 -12.36
C LEU A 400 7.13 -15.70 -11.65
N ILE A 401 6.28 -15.02 -12.42
CA ILE A 401 5.14 -14.25 -11.93
C ILE A 401 3.83 -14.64 -12.64
N PRO A 402 2.65 -14.32 -12.08
CA PRO A 402 1.40 -14.46 -12.82
C PRO A 402 1.38 -13.60 -14.09
N LEU A 403 0.88 -14.13 -15.21
CA LEU A 403 0.74 -13.37 -16.46
C LEU A 403 -0.13 -12.12 -16.28
N SER A 404 -1.14 -12.19 -15.43
CA SER A 404 -2.03 -11.08 -15.08
C SER A 404 -1.31 -9.89 -14.45
N ASN A 405 -0.11 -10.08 -13.86
CA ASN A 405 0.71 -8.99 -13.32
C ASN A 405 1.70 -8.39 -14.34
N ALA A 406 1.72 -8.85 -15.60
CA ALA A 406 2.67 -8.34 -16.59
C ALA A 406 2.49 -6.83 -16.90
N ASP A 407 1.25 -6.34 -16.86
CA ASP A 407 0.93 -4.92 -17.05
C ASP A 407 1.25 -4.04 -15.83
N ASP A 408 1.49 -4.67 -14.65
CA ASP A 408 1.77 -3.97 -13.39
C ASP A 408 3.27 -3.65 -13.22
N LEU A 409 4.13 -4.16 -14.11
CA LEU A 409 5.58 -4.05 -13.99
C LEU A 409 6.07 -2.63 -14.25
N VAL A 410 6.52 -1.97 -13.20
CA VAL A 410 7.21 -0.66 -13.22
C VAL A 410 8.48 -0.79 -12.40
N LEU A 411 9.52 -1.32 -13.04
CA LEU A 411 10.78 -1.67 -12.37
C LEU A 411 11.76 -0.49 -12.34
N ASN A 412 12.71 -0.49 -11.42
CA ASN A 412 13.78 0.48 -11.41
C ASN A 412 14.69 0.30 -12.66
N GLU A 413 15.47 1.33 -12.97
CA GLU A 413 16.27 1.36 -14.21
C GLU A 413 17.33 0.26 -14.25
N GLU A 414 17.95 -0.08 -13.12
CA GLU A 414 18.98 -1.11 -13.04
C GLU A 414 18.42 -2.48 -13.43
N VAL A 415 17.26 -2.85 -12.91
CA VAL A 415 16.60 -4.12 -13.23
C VAL A 415 16.16 -4.14 -14.69
N GLU A 416 15.56 -3.04 -15.19
CA GLU A 416 15.17 -2.95 -16.60
C GLU A 416 16.37 -3.09 -17.55
N GLN A 417 17.51 -2.51 -17.19
CA GLN A 417 18.71 -2.60 -18.01
C GLN A 417 19.26 -4.03 -18.05
N GLU A 418 19.29 -4.72 -16.92
CA GLU A 418 19.74 -6.13 -16.85
C GLU A 418 18.78 -7.09 -17.59
N ILE A 419 17.49 -6.78 -17.62
CA ILE A 419 16.51 -7.51 -18.45
C ILE A 419 16.78 -7.25 -19.95
N LYS A 420 17.00 -5.99 -20.36
CA LYS A 420 17.33 -5.65 -21.76
C LYS A 420 18.64 -6.28 -22.23
N ASN A 421 19.61 -6.40 -21.32
CA ASN A 421 20.89 -7.05 -21.60
C ASN A 421 20.78 -8.58 -21.66
N GLY A 422 19.64 -9.18 -21.31
CA GLY A 422 19.45 -10.61 -21.25
C GLY A 422 20.14 -11.31 -20.09
N ASN A 423 20.51 -10.57 -19.04
CA ASN A 423 21.14 -11.11 -17.84
C ASN A 423 20.13 -11.57 -16.81
N PHE A 424 19.01 -10.84 -16.65
CA PHE A 424 17.93 -11.16 -15.75
C PHE A 424 16.64 -11.41 -16.52
N HIS A 425 15.80 -12.36 -16.07
CA HIS A 425 14.65 -12.80 -16.83
C HIS A 425 13.37 -12.71 -16.00
N ILE A 426 12.26 -12.35 -16.65
CA ILE A 426 10.93 -12.43 -16.09
C ILE A 426 10.14 -13.44 -16.89
N TYR A 427 9.72 -14.50 -16.22
CA TYR A 427 8.86 -15.53 -16.77
C TYR A 427 7.44 -15.28 -16.31
N THR A 428 6.47 -15.69 -17.12
CA THR A 428 5.04 -15.58 -16.79
C THR A 428 4.38 -16.95 -16.78
N MET A 429 3.36 -17.11 -15.93
CA MET A 429 2.58 -18.32 -15.80
C MET A 429 1.08 -18.02 -15.72
N THR A 430 0.26 -18.92 -16.22
CA THR A 430 -1.22 -18.93 -16.10
C THR A 430 -1.70 -20.14 -15.30
N SER A 431 -0.87 -21.17 -15.24
CA SER A 431 -1.18 -22.46 -14.61
C SER A 431 0.04 -23.02 -13.85
N ILE A 432 -0.19 -24.04 -13.05
CA ILE A 432 0.91 -24.80 -12.41
C ILE A 432 1.77 -25.53 -13.45
N ASP A 433 1.20 -25.91 -14.59
CA ASP A 433 1.94 -26.57 -15.66
C ASP A 433 3.03 -25.67 -16.26
N ASP A 434 2.72 -24.38 -16.44
CA ASP A 434 3.72 -23.37 -16.85
C ASP A 434 4.87 -23.29 -15.83
N ALA A 435 4.55 -23.35 -14.53
CA ALA A 435 5.56 -23.31 -13.47
C ALA A 435 6.44 -24.57 -13.47
N ILE A 436 5.87 -25.74 -13.76
CA ILE A 436 6.63 -27.00 -13.91
C ILE A 436 7.65 -26.86 -15.04
N GLY A 437 7.23 -26.41 -16.22
CA GLY A 437 8.09 -26.24 -17.39
C GLY A 437 9.26 -25.26 -17.16
N VAL A 438 9.05 -24.23 -16.35
CA VAL A 438 10.10 -23.22 -16.05
C VAL A 438 11.06 -23.72 -14.97
N LEU A 439 10.56 -24.33 -13.90
CA LEU A 439 11.30 -24.59 -12.66
C LEU A 439 11.84 -26.01 -12.54
N MET A 440 11.17 -27.01 -13.12
CA MET A 440 11.57 -28.42 -13.01
C MET A 440 12.32 -28.88 -14.24
N GLY A 441 13.38 -29.67 -14.07
CA GLY A 441 14.11 -30.40 -15.09
C GLY A 441 14.67 -29.57 -16.26
N ASP A 442 14.91 -30.27 -17.37
CA ASP A 442 15.18 -29.72 -18.68
C ASP A 442 13.84 -29.41 -19.37
N SER A 443 13.86 -28.71 -20.50
CA SER A 443 12.72 -28.07 -21.19
C SER A 443 11.50 -28.95 -21.54
N ASP A 444 11.52 -30.25 -21.26
CA ASP A 444 10.46 -31.20 -21.65
C ASP A 444 9.61 -31.70 -20.46
N GLU A 445 9.85 -31.20 -19.24
CA GLU A 445 9.01 -31.56 -18.09
C GLU A 445 7.66 -30.84 -18.16
N ASN A 446 6.61 -31.62 -18.02
CA ASN A 446 5.22 -31.18 -17.98
C ASN A 446 4.44 -31.96 -16.92
N MET A 447 3.16 -31.65 -16.72
CA MET A 447 2.33 -32.34 -15.73
C MET A 447 2.27 -33.86 -15.95
N GLU A 448 2.29 -34.34 -17.20
CA GLU A 448 2.21 -35.78 -17.49
C GLU A 448 3.47 -36.52 -17.05
N THR A 449 4.66 -36.02 -17.39
CA THR A 449 5.93 -36.60 -16.97
C THR A 449 6.12 -36.54 -15.47
N LEU A 450 5.71 -35.44 -14.85
CA LEU A 450 5.69 -35.27 -13.41
C LEU A 450 4.80 -36.31 -12.72
N MET A 451 3.58 -36.53 -13.24
CA MET A 451 2.64 -37.52 -12.70
C MET A 451 3.16 -38.97 -12.82
N LEU A 452 3.89 -39.30 -13.89
CA LEU A 452 4.57 -40.60 -13.98
C LEU A 452 5.59 -40.78 -12.87
N SER A 453 6.38 -39.77 -12.58
CA SER A 453 7.37 -39.76 -11.51
C SER A 453 6.71 -39.85 -10.12
N ILE A 454 5.66 -39.08 -9.88
CA ILE A 454 4.85 -39.13 -8.65
C ILE A 454 4.28 -40.54 -8.45
N ASN A 455 3.66 -41.13 -9.45
CA ASN A 455 3.07 -42.47 -9.36
C ASN A 455 4.12 -43.55 -9.06
N LYS A 456 5.32 -43.40 -9.60
CA LYS A 456 6.46 -44.28 -9.27
C LYS A 456 6.88 -44.19 -7.79
N GLU A 457 6.96 -42.98 -7.27
CA GLU A 457 7.30 -42.73 -5.87
C GLU A 457 6.17 -43.21 -4.92
N LEU A 458 4.91 -42.94 -5.23
CA LEU A 458 3.77 -43.37 -4.42
C LEU A 458 3.71 -44.92 -4.23
N LYS A 459 4.10 -45.67 -5.25
CA LYS A 459 4.21 -47.14 -5.11
C LYS A 459 5.16 -47.58 -3.99
N LYS A 460 6.23 -46.82 -3.73
CA LYS A 460 7.17 -47.10 -2.63
C LYS A 460 6.54 -46.89 -1.25
N TYR A 461 5.67 -45.91 -1.10
CA TYR A 461 4.95 -45.63 0.15
C TYR A 461 3.88 -46.67 0.44
N ASN A 462 3.28 -47.29 -0.61
CA ASN A 462 2.28 -48.33 -0.49
C ASN A 462 2.89 -49.71 -0.23
N SER A 463 4.12 -50.00 -0.73
CA SER A 463 4.75 -51.32 -0.68
C SER A 463 5.52 -51.65 0.60
N ARG A 464 5.82 -50.67 1.45
CA ARG A 464 6.45 -50.91 2.75
C ARG A 464 5.37 -51.04 3.84
N LYS A 465 5.01 -52.31 4.16
CA LYS A 465 4.33 -52.69 5.40
C LYS A 465 5.25 -52.49 6.59
#